data_d1326a4fdd862f5f9bd3cbbbc84d4308
#
_entry.id   d1326a4fdd862f5f9bd3cbbbc84d4308
#
_cell.length_a   1.000
_cell.length_b   1.000
_cell.length_c   1.000
_cell.angle_alpha   90.00
_cell.angle_beta   90.00
_cell.angle_gamma   90.00
#
_symmetry.space_group_name_H-M   'P 1'
#
loop_
_entity.id
_entity.type
_entity.pdbx_description
1 polymer ?
#
loop_
_entity_poly.entity_id
_entity_poly.type
_entity_poly.pdbx_seq_one_letter_code
_entity_poly.pdbx_strand_id
1 'polypeptide(L)'
;MALWGGRFTQQADAKFKYFNDSLRFDYRLAIQDIEGSIGWAKAITSVGILTAAELEQLIAALKEVRAEVESNLTIILKDDAEDIHSWVESKLIEKVGDLGKKLHTGRSRNDQVAVDIKMWCKVQAVALQERIRALQERLVSVAEENQDSVMPGYTHLQRAQPVTFAHWCMAYYEMLERDFSRLSDANKRMSTCPLGSGALAGTAYGIDRDLLARDLGFAEATRNSLDSVSDRDHILELLSTASISMMHLSRFAEDLIIFNSGESGFLEMSDRVTSGSSLMPQKKNPDACELIRGKSGRVFGALNGLLTTLKGLPLAYNKDMQEDKEGIFDALETWQACLEIAELVLVDIQVNTERTREAAQQGYANATELADYLVAKGVPFREAHHIVGEAVVYAIGKKQPLEALTIAEFQQFHASIDNDVYPILSLESCLEKRCAKGGVNPQRVAEAIAAAKANLASK
;
A
#
# COMPACT_ATOMS: atom_id res chain seq x y z
N MET A 1 -37.75 14.50 -1.78
CA MET A 1 -38.72 13.94 -2.78
C MET A 1 -37.86 13.22 -3.81
N ALA A 2 -38.15 11.95 -4.15
CA ALA A 2 -37.33 11.24 -5.13
C ALA A 2 -37.36 11.98 -6.48
N LEU A 3 -36.17 12.19 -7.07
CA LEU A 3 -36.02 12.90 -8.36
C LEU A 3 -36.56 12.10 -9.55
N TRP A 4 -36.93 10.83 -9.33
CA TRP A 4 -37.53 9.90 -10.29
C TRP A 4 -38.91 9.46 -9.78
N GLY A 5 -40.00 9.98 -10.26
CA GLY A 5 -41.28 9.70 -9.62
C GLY A 5 -42.47 9.45 -10.56
N GLY A 6 -42.37 9.79 -11.84
CA GLY A 6 -43.53 9.86 -12.72
C GLY A 6 -44.32 8.56 -12.98
N ARG A 7 -43.69 7.36 -12.76
CA ARG A 7 -44.35 6.06 -12.95
C ARG A 7 -44.87 5.43 -11.64
N PHE A 8 -44.33 5.88 -10.49
CA PHE A 8 -44.63 5.25 -9.21
C PHE A 8 -45.83 5.88 -8.53
N THR A 9 -46.75 5.04 -8.08
CA THR A 9 -48.02 5.46 -7.42
C THR A 9 -47.98 5.31 -5.91
N GLN A 10 -46.91 4.68 -5.37
CA GLN A 10 -46.71 4.45 -3.95
C GLN A 10 -45.35 4.97 -3.51
N GLN A 11 -45.26 5.36 -2.25
CA GLN A 11 -43.96 5.70 -1.64
C GLN A 11 -43.17 4.42 -1.31
N ALA A 12 -41.84 4.50 -1.38
CA ALA A 12 -40.97 3.43 -0.97
C ALA A 12 -41.14 3.13 0.53
N ASP A 13 -41.06 1.84 0.90
CA ASP A 13 -41.06 1.44 2.29
C ASP A 13 -39.80 1.98 3.01
N ALA A 14 -39.94 2.44 4.24
CA ALA A 14 -38.83 3.05 4.99
C ALA A 14 -37.63 2.09 5.20
N LYS A 15 -37.89 0.79 5.37
CA LYS A 15 -36.85 -0.20 5.49
C LYS A 15 -36.12 -0.41 4.17
N PHE A 16 -36.87 -0.42 3.06
CA PHE A 16 -36.28 -0.48 1.73
C PHE A 16 -35.41 0.75 1.45
N LYS A 17 -35.91 1.96 1.80
CA LYS A 17 -35.13 3.21 1.66
C LYS A 17 -33.82 3.11 2.40
N TYR A 18 -33.82 2.74 3.68
CA TYR A 18 -32.60 2.57 4.48
C TYR A 18 -31.63 1.54 3.90
N PHE A 19 -32.15 0.43 3.36
CA PHE A 19 -31.35 -0.63 2.73
C PHE A 19 -30.75 -0.19 1.39
N ASN A 20 -31.49 0.61 0.63
CA ASN A 20 -31.14 1.06 -0.72
C ASN A 20 -30.19 2.27 -0.73
N ASP A 21 -30.38 3.21 0.20
CA ASP A 21 -29.70 4.50 0.20
C ASP A 21 -28.21 4.37 0.54
N SER A 22 -27.37 5.11 -0.19
CA SER A 22 -25.91 5.04 -0.11
C SER A 22 -25.25 6.28 0.49
N LEU A 23 -26.01 7.34 0.78
CA LEU A 23 -25.45 8.61 1.27
C LEU A 23 -24.54 8.44 2.48
N ARG A 24 -24.84 7.48 3.36
CA ARG A 24 -24.07 7.19 4.58
C ARG A 24 -22.61 6.78 4.33
N PHE A 25 -22.25 6.37 3.11
CA PHE A 25 -20.89 5.99 2.75
C PHE A 25 -20.39 6.71 1.48
N ASP A 26 -21.24 7.02 0.49
CA ASP A 26 -20.83 7.65 -0.76
C ASP A 26 -20.64 9.18 -0.65
N TYR A 27 -21.00 9.79 0.49
CA TYR A 27 -20.72 11.21 0.77
C TYR A 27 -19.24 11.58 0.54
N ARG A 28 -18.33 10.61 0.59
CA ARG A 28 -16.89 10.75 0.29
C ARG A 28 -16.62 11.17 -1.15
N LEU A 29 -17.58 10.97 -2.06
CA LEU A 29 -17.49 11.32 -3.47
C LEU A 29 -17.98 12.75 -3.79
N ALA A 30 -18.38 13.52 -2.79
CA ALA A 30 -19.00 14.85 -2.97
C ALA A 30 -18.17 15.79 -3.87
N ILE A 31 -16.85 15.85 -3.66
CA ILE A 31 -15.97 16.71 -4.44
C ILE A 31 -15.91 16.24 -5.90
N GLN A 32 -15.83 14.93 -6.12
CA GLN A 32 -15.76 14.34 -7.46
C GLN A 32 -17.08 14.54 -8.21
N ASP A 33 -18.22 14.39 -7.55
CA ASP A 33 -19.52 14.66 -8.16
C ASP A 33 -19.66 16.14 -8.60
N ILE A 34 -19.22 17.07 -7.76
CA ILE A 34 -19.22 18.50 -8.09
C ILE A 34 -18.29 18.78 -9.28
N GLU A 35 -17.10 18.24 -9.31
CA GLU A 35 -16.13 18.41 -10.42
C GLU A 35 -16.67 17.77 -11.70
N GLY A 36 -17.20 16.54 -11.63
CA GLY A 36 -17.87 15.86 -12.75
C GLY A 36 -19.04 16.66 -13.28
N SER A 37 -19.83 17.26 -12.39
CA SER A 37 -20.98 18.13 -12.75
C SER A 37 -20.53 19.43 -13.41
N ILE A 38 -19.44 20.05 -12.99
CA ILE A 38 -18.84 21.23 -13.67
C ILE A 38 -18.36 20.87 -15.08
N GLY A 39 -17.65 19.75 -15.22
CA GLY A 39 -17.20 19.26 -16.54
C GLY A 39 -18.39 18.96 -17.46
N TRP A 40 -19.44 18.31 -16.93
CA TRP A 40 -20.65 18.03 -17.69
C TRP A 40 -21.41 19.30 -18.12
N ALA A 41 -21.53 20.29 -17.24
CA ALA A 41 -22.15 21.58 -17.58
C ALA A 41 -21.44 22.26 -18.77
N LYS A 42 -20.10 22.24 -18.82
CA LYS A 42 -19.33 22.75 -19.96
C LYS A 42 -19.60 21.93 -21.23
N ALA A 43 -19.65 20.61 -21.13
CA ALA A 43 -19.90 19.74 -22.27
C ALA A 43 -21.25 19.99 -22.91
N ILE A 44 -22.35 20.09 -22.12
CA ILE A 44 -23.68 20.36 -22.64
C ILE A 44 -23.88 21.81 -23.10
N THR A 45 -23.07 22.73 -22.60
CA THR A 45 -23.00 24.12 -23.14
C THR A 45 -22.47 24.14 -24.55
N SER A 46 -21.43 23.33 -24.85
CA SER A 46 -20.81 23.26 -26.18
C SER A 46 -21.78 22.82 -27.28
N VAL A 47 -22.86 22.14 -26.92
CA VAL A 47 -23.93 21.68 -27.84
C VAL A 47 -25.23 22.47 -27.70
N GLY A 48 -25.20 23.63 -27.02
CA GLY A 48 -26.30 24.61 -26.99
C GLY A 48 -27.44 24.28 -26.01
N ILE A 49 -27.26 23.33 -25.09
CA ILE A 49 -28.27 23.03 -24.03
C ILE A 49 -28.27 24.13 -22.96
N LEU A 50 -27.12 24.70 -22.67
CA LEU A 50 -26.95 25.83 -21.77
C LEU A 50 -26.40 27.03 -22.55
N THR A 51 -26.78 28.23 -22.14
CA THR A 51 -26.10 29.46 -22.55
C THR A 51 -24.84 29.68 -21.72
N ALA A 52 -23.92 30.53 -22.17
CA ALA A 52 -22.74 30.89 -21.41
C ALA A 52 -23.05 31.47 -20.03
N ALA A 53 -24.11 32.32 -19.94
CA ALA A 53 -24.55 32.89 -18.66
C ALA A 53 -25.14 31.84 -17.70
N GLU A 54 -25.87 30.86 -18.21
CA GLU A 54 -26.37 29.73 -17.41
C GLU A 54 -25.21 28.84 -16.90
N LEU A 55 -24.18 28.59 -17.73
CA LEU A 55 -22.98 27.88 -17.33
C LEU A 55 -22.26 28.59 -16.18
N GLU A 56 -22.05 29.90 -16.29
CA GLU A 56 -21.40 30.69 -15.23
C GLU A 56 -22.16 30.60 -13.90
N GLN A 57 -23.51 30.69 -13.93
CA GLN A 57 -24.37 30.58 -12.75
C GLN A 57 -24.27 29.18 -12.12
N LEU A 58 -24.31 28.09 -12.93
CA LEU A 58 -24.14 26.72 -12.44
C LEU A 58 -22.79 26.48 -11.81
N ILE A 59 -21.70 26.93 -12.45
CA ILE A 59 -20.34 26.78 -11.93
C ILE A 59 -20.18 27.56 -10.62
N ALA A 60 -20.71 28.78 -10.51
CA ALA A 60 -20.65 29.57 -9.30
C ALA A 60 -21.36 28.84 -8.13
N ALA A 61 -22.58 28.36 -8.36
CA ALA A 61 -23.36 27.64 -7.36
C ALA A 61 -22.68 26.30 -6.94
N LEU A 62 -22.14 25.54 -7.90
CA LEU A 62 -21.39 24.30 -7.59
C LEU A 62 -20.13 24.56 -6.77
N LYS A 63 -19.42 25.66 -7.05
CA LYS A 63 -18.27 26.08 -6.23
C LYS A 63 -18.65 26.48 -4.81
N GLU A 64 -19.82 27.10 -4.61
CA GLU A 64 -20.34 27.37 -3.28
C GLU A 64 -20.66 26.08 -2.52
N VAL A 65 -21.34 25.11 -3.19
CA VAL A 65 -21.59 23.78 -2.59
C VAL A 65 -20.27 23.10 -2.23
N ARG A 66 -19.27 23.18 -3.12
CA ARG A 66 -17.91 22.66 -2.83
C ARG A 66 -17.33 23.27 -1.57
N ALA A 67 -17.36 24.59 -1.43
CA ALA A 67 -16.83 25.29 -0.26
C ALA A 67 -17.55 24.87 1.04
N GLU A 68 -18.86 24.66 1.00
CA GLU A 68 -19.62 24.14 2.13
C GLU A 68 -19.17 22.73 2.53
N VAL A 69 -18.97 21.84 1.56
CA VAL A 69 -18.48 20.47 1.78
C VAL A 69 -17.03 20.45 2.32
N GLU A 70 -16.14 21.25 1.73
CA GLU A 70 -14.74 21.36 2.17
C GLU A 70 -14.62 21.92 3.61
N SER A 71 -15.53 22.81 4.00
CA SER A 71 -15.58 23.35 5.37
C SER A 71 -16.07 22.33 6.39
N ASN A 72 -17.00 21.45 6.01
CA ASN A 72 -17.61 20.43 6.86
C ASN A 72 -18.27 19.31 6.06
N LEU A 73 -17.50 18.29 5.70
CA LEU A 73 -17.98 17.14 4.95
C LEU A 73 -19.17 16.43 5.65
N THR A 74 -19.23 16.44 6.99
CA THR A 74 -20.27 15.73 7.74
C THR A 74 -21.64 16.41 7.67
N ILE A 75 -21.75 17.60 7.07
CA ILE A 75 -23.04 18.25 6.85
C ILE A 75 -23.95 17.39 5.97
N ILE A 76 -23.35 16.64 5.04
CA ILE A 76 -24.06 15.74 4.12
C ILE A 76 -24.82 14.64 4.89
N LEU A 77 -24.23 14.11 5.96
CA LEU A 77 -24.79 13.02 6.77
C LEU A 77 -26.03 13.42 7.58
N LYS A 78 -26.41 14.71 7.59
CA LYS A 78 -27.62 15.20 8.24
C LYS A 78 -28.83 15.21 7.31
N ASP A 79 -28.62 14.94 6.03
CA ASP A 79 -29.65 14.91 5.00
C ASP A 79 -30.22 13.48 4.83
N ASP A 80 -31.40 13.35 4.21
CA ASP A 80 -32.06 12.09 3.92
C ASP A 80 -32.07 11.74 2.42
N ALA A 81 -31.22 12.37 1.63
CA ALA A 81 -31.03 12.08 0.22
C ALA A 81 -30.65 10.59 -0.01
N GLU A 82 -31.03 10.04 -1.15
CA GLU A 82 -30.74 8.64 -1.51
C GLU A 82 -29.24 8.39 -1.64
N ASP A 83 -28.54 9.29 -2.32
CA ASP A 83 -27.11 9.22 -2.62
C ASP A 83 -26.47 10.63 -2.66
N ILE A 84 -25.16 10.70 -2.73
CA ILE A 84 -24.43 11.96 -2.83
C ILE A 84 -24.78 12.77 -4.07
N HIS A 85 -25.09 12.10 -5.18
CA HIS A 85 -25.45 12.73 -6.44
C HIS A 85 -26.78 13.47 -6.33
N SER A 86 -27.76 12.86 -5.69
CA SER A 86 -29.06 13.48 -5.39
C SER A 86 -28.92 14.64 -4.41
N TRP A 87 -28.01 14.53 -3.46
CA TRP A 87 -27.72 15.59 -2.51
C TRP A 87 -27.12 16.82 -3.22
N VAL A 88 -26.08 16.63 -4.05
CA VAL A 88 -25.46 17.73 -4.81
C VAL A 88 -26.45 18.39 -5.75
N GLU A 89 -27.26 17.60 -6.49
CA GLU A 89 -28.30 18.12 -7.38
C GLU A 89 -29.33 18.92 -6.60
N SER A 90 -29.81 18.47 -5.44
CA SER A 90 -30.71 19.18 -4.58
C SER A 90 -30.15 20.51 -4.10
N LYS A 91 -28.91 20.54 -3.65
CA LYS A 91 -28.21 21.76 -3.22
C LYS A 91 -28.02 22.75 -4.37
N LEU A 92 -27.72 22.26 -5.56
CA LEU A 92 -27.68 23.10 -6.76
C LEU A 92 -29.05 23.73 -7.08
N ILE A 93 -30.12 22.94 -7.05
CA ILE A 93 -31.49 23.42 -7.31
C ILE A 93 -31.92 24.44 -6.23
N GLU A 94 -31.56 24.24 -4.97
CA GLU A 94 -31.80 25.22 -3.90
C GLU A 94 -31.18 26.59 -4.22
N LYS A 95 -29.98 26.63 -4.86
CA LYS A 95 -29.25 27.86 -5.18
C LYS A 95 -29.70 28.55 -6.49
N VAL A 96 -30.00 27.77 -7.53
CA VAL A 96 -30.23 28.30 -8.89
C VAL A 96 -31.60 27.97 -9.44
N GLY A 97 -32.49 27.33 -8.66
CA GLY A 97 -33.85 26.99 -9.07
C GLY A 97 -33.90 26.01 -10.25
N ASP A 98 -34.83 26.23 -11.18
CA ASP A 98 -35.07 25.36 -12.34
C ASP A 98 -33.84 25.21 -13.26
N LEU A 99 -32.93 26.14 -13.23
CA LEU A 99 -31.66 26.04 -13.99
C LEU A 99 -30.88 24.79 -13.56
N GLY A 100 -30.83 24.47 -12.25
CA GLY A 100 -30.15 23.28 -11.73
C GLY A 100 -30.67 21.98 -12.35
N LYS A 101 -31.94 21.91 -12.70
CA LYS A 101 -32.56 20.72 -13.33
C LYS A 101 -32.07 20.46 -14.74
N LYS A 102 -31.53 21.47 -15.45
CA LYS A 102 -30.95 21.29 -16.79
C LYS A 102 -29.66 20.48 -16.75
N LEU A 103 -28.92 20.47 -15.62
CA LEU A 103 -27.63 19.82 -15.50
C LEU A 103 -27.67 18.30 -15.78
N HIS A 104 -28.77 17.65 -15.48
CA HIS A 104 -28.94 16.19 -15.70
C HIS A 104 -29.20 15.83 -17.19
N THR A 105 -29.38 16.81 -18.07
CA THR A 105 -29.70 16.59 -19.51
C THR A 105 -28.60 15.74 -20.15
N GLY A 106 -28.98 14.60 -20.73
CA GLY A 106 -28.06 13.70 -21.47
C GLY A 106 -27.11 12.84 -20.62
N ARG A 107 -27.12 13.01 -19.30
CA ARG A 107 -26.35 12.22 -18.33
C ARG A 107 -27.23 11.16 -17.70
N SER A 108 -26.66 10.03 -17.34
CA SER A 108 -27.26 9.02 -16.50
C SER A 108 -26.60 8.96 -15.12
N ARG A 109 -27.31 8.44 -14.12
CA ARG A 109 -26.72 8.11 -12.84
C ARG A 109 -25.58 7.09 -13.02
N ASN A 110 -25.67 6.19 -14.02
CA ASN A 110 -24.69 5.14 -14.25
C ASN A 110 -23.30 5.68 -14.65
N ASP A 111 -23.20 6.60 -15.61
CA ASP A 111 -21.92 7.20 -16.01
C ASP A 111 -21.42 8.24 -15.00
N GLN A 112 -22.34 8.88 -14.26
CA GLN A 112 -22.01 9.78 -13.15
C GLN A 112 -21.32 9.03 -12.00
N VAL A 113 -21.93 7.97 -11.48
CA VAL A 113 -21.33 7.11 -10.44
C VAL A 113 -19.97 6.56 -10.89
N ALA A 114 -19.87 6.11 -12.15
CA ALA A 114 -18.64 5.54 -12.69
C ALA A 114 -17.49 6.55 -12.76
N VAL A 115 -17.78 7.80 -13.14
CA VAL A 115 -16.72 8.84 -13.20
C VAL A 115 -16.29 9.27 -11.80
N ASP A 116 -17.22 9.43 -10.87
CA ASP A 116 -16.95 9.94 -9.55
C ASP A 116 -16.06 8.99 -8.75
N ILE A 117 -16.39 7.69 -8.72
CA ILE A 117 -15.54 6.71 -8.04
C ILE A 117 -14.17 6.58 -8.71
N LYS A 118 -14.10 6.69 -10.05
CA LYS A 118 -12.81 6.64 -10.76
C LYS A 118 -11.94 7.86 -10.47
N MET A 119 -12.52 9.06 -10.41
CA MET A 119 -11.82 10.29 -9.99
C MET A 119 -11.33 10.18 -8.54
N TRP A 120 -12.16 9.67 -7.63
CA TRP A 120 -11.78 9.43 -6.25
C TRP A 120 -10.62 8.44 -6.14
N CYS A 121 -10.68 7.33 -6.85
CA CYS A 121 -9.60 6.33 -6.89
C CYS A 121 -8.28 6.93 -7.38
N LYS A 122 -8.30 7.82 -8.40
CA LYS A 122 -7.10 8.52 -8.88
C LYS A 122 -6.48 9.40 -7.79
N VAL A 123 -7.30 10.14 -7.04
CA VAL A 123 -6.82 10.97 -5.93
C VAL A 123 -6.20 10.09 -4.83
N GLN A 124 -6.87 8.99 -4.46
CA GLN A 124 -6.35 8.08 -3.44
C GLN A 124 -5.04 7.39 -3.88
N ALA A 125 -4.92 7.02 -5.16
CA ALA A 125 -3.70 6.40 -5.67
C ALA A 125 -2.48 7.33 -5.53
N VAL A 126 -2.64 8.63 -5.80
CA VAL A 126 -1.58 9.63 -5.59
C VAL A 126 -1.25 9.79 -4.10
N ALA A 127 -2.25 9.95 -3.24
CA ALA A 127 -2.03 10.08 -1.80
C ALA A 127 -1.31 8.84 -1.21
N LEU A 128 -1.68 7.63 -1.66
CA LEU A 128 -1.01 6.40 -1.24
C LEU A 128 0.44 6.31 -1.75
N GLN A 129 0.73 6.80 -2.96
CA GLN A 129 2.10 6.90 -3.45
C GLN A 129 2.96 7.81 -2.56
N GLU A 130 2.42 8.94 -2.12
CA GLU A 130 3.10 9.85 -1.17
C GLU A 130 3.39 9.16 0.16
N ARG A 131 2.44 8.37 0.70
CA ARG A 131 2.64 7.61 1.95
C ARG A 131 3.70 6.51 1.80
N ILE A 132 3.70 5.80 0.67
CA ILE A 132 4.76 4.83 0.38
C ILE A 132 6.12 5.51 0.33
N ARG A 133 6.21 6.68 -0.29
CA ARG A 133 7.44 7.49 -0.34
C ARG A 133 7.93 7.88 1.05
N ALA A 134 7.06 8.41 1.90
CA ALA A 134 7.41 8.79 3.26
C ALA A 134 8.00 7.60 4.05
N LEU A 135 7.37 6.42 3.95
CA LEU A 135 7.90 5.20 4.58
C LEU A 135 9.24 4.76 3.96
N GLN A 136 9.41 4.89 2.64
CA GLN A 136 10.69 4.60 1.97
C GLN A 136 11.81 5.54 2.43
N GLU A 137 11.54 6.83 2.54
CA GLU A 137 12.48 7.83 3.06
C GLU A 137 12.90 7.51 4.50
N ARG A 138 11.94 7.10 5.32
CA ARG A 138 12.22 6.68 6.70
C ARG A 138 13.09 5.43 6.74
N LEU A 139 12.79 4.42 5.94
CA LEU A 139 13.61 3.20 5.86
C LEU A 139 15.06 3.50 5.43
N VAL A 140 15.23 4.41 4.46
CA VAL A 140 16.56 4.84 3.99
C VAL A 140 17.32 5.58 5.09
N SER A 141 16.66 6.49 5.83
CA SER A 141 17.28 7.19 6.97
C SER A 141 17.74 6.22 8.05
N VAL A 142 16.87 5.30 8.46
CA VAL A 142 17.20 4.28 9.47
C VAL A 142 18.30 3.34 8.98
N ALA A 143 18.30 2.99 7.69
CA ALA A 143 19.37 2.18 7.09
C ALA A 143 20.72 2.92 7.14
N GLU A 144 20.73 4.21 6.84
CA GLU A 144 21.94 5.04 6.90
C GLU A 144 22.54 5.13 8.30
N GLU A 145 21.71 5.23 9.33
CA GLU A 145 22.10 5.27 10.74
C GLU A 145 22.61 3.91 11.26
N ASN A 146 22.24 2.81 10.59
CA ASN A 146 22.47 1.44 11.06
C ASN A 146 23.29 0.59 10.07
N GLN A 147 24.16 1.19 9.27
CA GLN A 147 24.99 0.46 8.30
C GLN A 147 25.89 -0.60 8.95
N ASP A 148 26.40 -0.30 10.14
CA ASP A 148 27.31 -1.15 10.90
C ASP A 148 26.58 -2.02 11.95
N SER A 149 25.24 -1.93 12.05
CA SER A 149 24.44 -2.70 13.00
C SER A 149 24.28 -4.14 12.50
N VAL A 150 25.25 -4.98 12.79
CA VAL A 150 25.25 -6.41 12.40
C VAL A 150 24.23 -7.18 13.21
N MET A 151 23.46 -8.04 12.58
CA MET A 151 22.47 -8.91 13.19
C MET A 151 22.43 -10.29 12.51
N PRO A 152 21.87 -11.33 13.16
CA PRO A 152 21.71 -12.61 12.51
C PRO A 152 20.63 -12.53 11.41
N GLY A 153 20.93 -13.05 10.24
CA GLY A 153 19.91 -13.38 9.25
C GLY A 153 19.23 -14.71 9.59
N TYR A 154 17.99 -14.87 9.17
CA TYR A 154 17.19 -16.06 9.47
C TYR A 154 16.63 -16.70 8.21
N THR A 155 16.67 -18.03 8.17
CA THR A 155 15.84 -18.86 7.30
C THR A 155 15.18 -19.93 8.16
N HIS A 156 13.91 -20.25 7.93
CA HIS A 156 13.16 -21.24 8.75
C HIS A 156 13.14 -20.90 10.26
N LEU A 157 13.23 -19.61 10.63
CA LEU A 157 13.45 -19.12 12.00
C LEU A 157 14.70 -19.69 12.67
N GLN A 158 15.63 -20.23 11.90
CA GLN A 158 16.96 -20.64 12.36
C GLN A 158 17.98 -19.58 11.95
N ARG A 159 18.98 -19.34 12.81
CA ARG A 159 20.09 -18.46 12.49
C ARG A 159 20.81 -18.96 11.26
N ALA A 160 21.05 -18.05 10.34
CA ALA A 160 21.75 -18.28 9.08
C ALA A 160 22.98 -17.36 9.01
N GLN A 161 23.26 -16.81 7.84
CA GLN A 161 24.36 -15.88 7.66
C GLN A 161 24.07 -14.51 8.30
N PRO A 162 25.10 -13.79 8.79
CA PRO A 162 24.92 -12.45 9.33
C PRO A 162 24.53 -11.46 8.22
N VAL A 163 23.71 -10.49 8.61
CA VAL A 163 23.30 -9.35 7.79
C VAL A 163 23.46 -8.06 8.59
N THR A 164 23.13 -6.90 8.03
CA THR A 164 23.00 -5.66 8.79
C THR A 164 21.54 -5.23 8.88
N PHE A 165 21.19 -4.46 9.91
CA PHE A 165 19.86 -3.89 10.01
C PHE A 165 19.55 -2.95 8.83
N ALA A 166 20.56 -2.25 8.32
CA ALA A 166 20.48 -1.49 7.08
C ALA A 166 20.06 -2.35 5.89
N HIS A 167 20.66 -3.52 5.72
CA HIS A 167 20.31 -4.43 4.64
C HIS A 167 18.86 -4.93 4.76
N TRP A 168 18.39 -5.18 5.98
CA TRP A 168 17.00 -5.50 6.25
C TRP A 168 16.06 -4.35 5.87
N CYS A 169 16.37 -3.11 6.27
CA CYS A 169 15.58 -1.93 5.87
C CYS A 169 15.48 -1.80 4.34
N MET A 170 16.60 -2.00 3.63
CA MET A 170 16.63 -1.91 2.18
C MET A 170 15.81 -3.01 1.48
N ALA A 171 15.63 -4.17 2.10
CA ALA A 171 14.73 -5.19 1.57
C ALA A 171 13.26 -4.72 1.57
N TYR A 172 12.81 -4.04 2.61
CA TYR A 172 11.46 -3.44 2.65
C TYR A 172 11.33 -2.21 1.75
N TYR A 173 12.38 -1.40 1.60
CA TYR A 173 12.42 -0.36 0.58
C TYR A 173 12.10 -0.92 -0.82
N GLU A 174 12.73 -2.02 -1.22
CA GLU A 174 12.52 -2.68 -2.51
C GLU A 174 11.10 -3.25 -2.67
N MET A 175 10.48 -3.73 -1.59
CA MET A 175 9.08 -4.18 -1.62
C MET A 175 8.14 -3.01 -1.88
N LEU A 176 8.34 -1.89 -1.19
CA LEU A 176 7.55 -0.66 -1.34
C LEU A 176 7.75 0.00 -2.71
N GLU A 177 8.95 -0.09 -3.30
CA GLU A 177 9.20 0.41 -4.67
C GLU A 177 8.35 -0.35 -5.70
N ARG A 178 8.20 -1.65 -5.54
CA ARG A 178 7.29 -2.45 -6.36
C ARG A 178 5.81 -2.09 -6.14
N ASP A 179 5.43 -1.73 -4.90
CA ASP A 179 4.06 -1.28 -4.60
C ASP A 179 3.77 0.09 -5.21
N PHE A 180 4.73 1.01 -5.13
CA PHE A 180 4.66 2.31 -5.82
C PHE A 180 4.48 2.14 -7.34
N SER A 181 5.27 1.26 -7.94
CA SER A 181 5.19 0.96 -9.38
C SER A 181 3.81 0.41 -9.78
N ARG A 182 3.23 -0.49 -8.97
CA ARG A 182 1.86 -1.01 -9.18
C ARG A 182 0.82 0.10 -9.17
N LEU A 183 0.88 1.01 -8.20
CA LEU A 183 -0.02 2.17 -8.15
C LEU A 183 0.15 3.08 -9.39
N SER A 184 1.38 3.29 -9.84
CA SER A 184 1.65 4.07 -11.06
C SER A 184 1.02 3.44 -12.29
N ASP A 185 1.11 2.12 -12.42
CA ASP A 185 0.52 1.39 -13.54
C ASP A 185 -1.00 1.33 -13.45
N ALA A 186 -1.58 1.16 -12.25
CA ALA A 186 -3.02 1.25 -12.01
C ALA A 186 -3.54 2.63 -12.41
N ASN A 187 -2.85 3.71 -12.01
CA ASN A 187 -3.24 5.08 -12.34
C ASN A 187 -3.26 5.35 -13.86
N LYS A 188 -2.32 4.77 -14.61
CA LYS A 188 -2.34 4.86 -16.08
C LYS A 188 -3.58 4.18 -16.67
N ARG A 189 -3.92 2.96 -16.23
CA ARG A 189 -5.07 2.21 -16.74
C ARG A 189 -6.40 2.83 -16.39
N MET A 190 -6.55 3.44 -15.22
CA MET A 190 -7.79 4.15 -14.84
C MET A 190 -7.90 5.56 -15.44
N SER A 191 -6.95 5.98 -16.29
CA SER A 191 -6.95 7.33 -16.90
C SER A 191 -7.86 7.45 -18.13
N THR A 192 -9.01 6.75 -18.15
CA THR A 192 -10.06 6.83 -19.18
C THR A 192 -11.39 7.27 -18.56
N CYS A 193 -12.02 8.31 -19.15
CA CYS A 193 -13.21 8.96 -18.62
C CYS A 193 -14.48 8.24 -19.06
N PRO A 194 -15.34 7.75 -18.13
CA PRO A 194 -16.63 7.13 -18.48
C PRO A 194 -17.74 8.12 -18.76
N LEU A 195 -17.66 9.40 -18.35
CA LEU A 195 -18.75 10.37 -18.46
C LEU A 195 -19.11 10.63 -19.93
N GLY A 196 -20.41 10.72 -20.19
CA GLY A 196 -20.95 10.77 -21.54
C GLY A 196 -21.33 9.41 -22.13
N SER A 197 -21.13 8.32 -21.37
CA SER A 197 -21.61 6.98 -21.74
C SER A 197 -23.12 6.80 -21.52
N GLY A 198 -23.77 7.74 -20.84
CA GLY A 198 -25.18 7.66 -20.49
C GLY A 198 -25.48 6.43 -19.63
N ALA A 199 -26.66 5.86 -19.77
CA ALA A 199 -27.01 4.64 -19.01
C ALA A 199 -26.21 3.40 -19.47
N LEU A 200 -25.91 3.26 -20.78
CA LEU A 200 -25.13 2.18 -21.39
C LEU A 200 -24.86 2.37 -22.90
N ALA A 201 -25.63 3.23 -23.57
CA ALA A 201 -25.61 3.33 -25.04
C ALA A 201 -24.96 4.65 -25.56
N GLY A 202 -24.42 5.46 -24.66
CA GLY A 202 -23.92 6.80 -24.97
C GLY A 202 -25.00 7.88 -24.80
N THR A 203 -24.57 9.14 -24.82
CA THR A 203 -25.49 10.29 -24.83
C THR A 203 -25.96 10.60 -26.26
N ALA A 204 -27.18 11.09 -26.41
CA ALA A 204 -27.73 11.54 -27.69
C ALA A 204 -27.19 12.91 -28.17
N TYR A 205 -26.42 13.59 -27.35
CA TYR A 205 -25.85 14.90 -27.62
C TYR A 205 -24.43 14.77 -28.19
N GLY A 206 -24.11 15.54 -29.24
CA GLY A 206 -22.82 15.47 -29.95
C GLY A 206 -21.66 16.15 -29.20
N ILE A 207 -21.51 15.85 -27.92
CA ILE A 207 -20.41 16.39 -27.08
C ILE A 207 -19.06 15.82 -27.48
N ASP A 208 -17.99 16.59 -27.32
CA ASP A 208 -16.61 16.12 -27.39
C ASP A 208 -16.22 15.44 -26.06
N ARG A 209 -16.29 14.11 -26.02
CA ARG A 209 -15.97 13.31 -24.83
C ARG A 209 -14.48 13.34 -24.50
N ASP A 210 -13.58 13.53 -25.47
CA ASP A 210 -12.16 13.63 -25.21
C ASP A 210 -11.79 14.98 -24.59
N LEU A 211 -12.46 16.05 -25.00
CA LEU A 211 -12.34 17.35 -24.32
C LEU A 211 -12.83 17.26 -22.88
N LEU A 212 -14.02 16.66 -22.66
CA LEU A 212 -14.56 16.43 -21.34
C LEU A 212 -13.61 15.58 -20.47
N ALA A 213 -13.01 14.54 -21.02
CA ALA A 213 -12.03 13.70 -20.33
C ALA A 213 -10.83 14.52 -19.86
N ARG A 214 -10.25 15.34 -20.74
CA ARG A 214 -9.11 16.21 -20.38
C ARG A 214 -9.47 17.24 -19.31
N ASP A 215 -10.67 17.84 -19.39
CA ASP A 215 -11.17 18.79 -18.39
C ASP A 215 -11.30 18.15 -16.99
N LEU A 216 -11.55 16.85 -16.92
CA LEU A 216 -11.65 16.07 -15.69
C LEU A 216 -10.33 15.36 -15.30
N GLY A 217 -9.20 15.67 -15.98
CA GLY A 217 -7.89 15.12 -15.65
C GLY A 217 -7.69 13.66 -16.07
N PHE A 218 -8.45 13.18 -17.08
CA PHE A 218 -8.23 11.89 -17.73
C PHE A 218 -7.44 12.06 -19.03
N ALA A 219 -6.80 11.00 -19.51
CA ALA A 219 -6.05 11.02 -20.75
C ALA A 219 -6.97 11.04 -21.99
N GLU A 220 -8.01 10.23 -21.99
CA GLU A 220 -8.97 10.06 -23.10
C GLU A 220 -10.34 9.60 -22.57
N ALA A 221 -11.37 9.63 -23.43
CA ALA A 221 -12.66 9.02 -23.13
C ALA A 221 -12.61 7.49 -23.26
N THR A 222 -13.48 6.79 -22.54
CA THR A 222 -13.68 5.34 -22.73
C THR A 222 -14.21 5.04 -24.14
N ARG A 223 -13.82 3.90 -24.71
CA ARG A 223 -14.09 3.55 -26.13
C ARG A 223 -15.40 2.80 -26.35
N ASN A 224 -16.02 2.26 -25.30
CA ASN A 224 -17.29 1.56 -25.37
C ASN A 224 -18.17 1.95 -24.19
N SER A 225 -19.37 2.48 -24.44
CA SER A 225 -20.25 3.01 -23.40
C SER A 225 -20.86 1.94 -22.51
N LEU A 226 -21.04 0.71 -23.03
CA LEU A 226 -21.58 -0.42 -22.27
C LEU A 226 -20.57 -0.94 -21.24
N ASP A 227 -19.32 -1.11 -21.65
CA ASP A 227 -18.19 -1.43 -20.80
C ASP A 227 -17.92 -0.32 -19.76
N SER A 228 -17.99 0.92 -20.22
CA SER A 228 -17.65 2.13 -19.46
C SER A 228 -18.42 2.27 -18.14
N VAL A 229 -19.73 1.94 -18.14
CA VAL A 229 -20.58 2.01 -16.93
C VAL A 229 -20.51 0.73 -16.11
N SER A 230 -19.98 -0.35 -16.67
CA SER A 230 -19.82 -1.65 -16.03
C SER A 230 -18.44 -1.85 -15.38
N ASP A 231 -17.40 -1.17 -15.90
CA ASP A 231 -16.01 -1.32 -15.48
C ASP A 231 -15.81 -0.98 -13.99
N ARG A 232 -15.23 -1.94 -13.27
CA ARG A 232 -14.73 -1.79 -11.89
C ARG A 232 -13.31 -2.34 -11.74
N ASP A 233 -12.61 -2.59 -12.86
CA ASP A 233 -11.25 -3.13 -12.85
C ASP A 233 -10.29 -2.23 -12.08
N HIS A 234 -10.46 -0.91 -12.18
CA HIS A 234 -9.66 0.05 -11.44
C HIS A 234 -9.80 -0.11 -9.91
N ILE A 235 -10.98 -0.47 -9.41
CA ILE A 235 -11.20 -0.74 -7.97
C ILE A 235 -10.55 -2.07 -7.59
N LEU A 236 -10.76 -3.12 -8.39
CA LEU A 236 -10.14 -4.43 -8.18
C LEU A 236 -8.60 -4.36 -8.21
N GLU A 237 -8.05 -3.56 -9.11
CA GLU A 237 -6.60 -3.37 -9.24
C GLU A 237 -6.01 -2.63 -8.02
N LEU A 238 -6.69 -1.59 -7.52
CA LEU A 238 -6.29 -0.91 -6.30
C LEU A 238 -6.39 -1.82 -5.07
N LEU A 239 -7.47 -2.58 -4.92
CA LEU A 239 -7.63 -3.56 -3.84
C LEU A 239 -6.58 -4.68 -3.93
N SER A 240 -6.23 -5.12 -5.14
CA SER A 240 -5.17 -6.11 -5.36
C SER A 240 -3.80 -5.54 -4.96
N THR A 241 -3.50 -4.32 -5.36
CA THR A 241 -2.27 -3.62 -4.99
C THR A 241 -2.20 -3.41 -3.47
N ALA A 242 -3.29 -2.95 -2.86
CA ALA A 242 -3.42 -2.81 -1.40
C ALA A 242 -3.17 -4.15 -0.69
N SER A 243 -3.74 -5.25 -1.20
CA SER A 243 -3.56 -6.59 -0.63
C SER A 243 -2.10 -7.03 -0.66
N ILE A 244 -1.38 -6.80 -1.77
CA ILE A 244 0.04 -7.11 -1.89
C ILE A 244 0.87 -6.26 -0.90
N SER A 245 0.60 -4.96 -0.85
CA SER A 245 1.31 -4.05 0.05
C SER A 245 1.04 -4.36 1.53
N MET A 246 -0.20 -4.67 1.89
CA MET A 246 -0.55 -5.08 3.25
C MET A 246 0.11 -6.42 3.64
N MET A 247 0.35 -7.32 2.69
CA MET A 247 1.15 -8.52 2.93
C MET A 247 2.62 -8.15 3.22
N HIS A 248 3.20 -7.19 2.49
CA HIS A 248 4.54 -6.67 2.79
C HIS A 248 4.62 -6.03 4.18
N LEU A 249 3.64 -5.18 4.52
CA LEU A 249 3.54 -4.54 5.84
C LEU A 249 3.31 -5.55 6.97
N SER A 250 2.55 -6.62 6.72
CA SER A 250 2.37 -7.71 7.68
C SER A 250 3.69 -8.43 7.98
N ARG A 251 4.51 -8.68 6.96
CA ARG A 251 5.85 -9.28 7.14
C ARG A 251 6.81 -8.32 7.87
N PHE A 252 6.78 -7.04 7.51
CA PHE A 252 7.52 -5.99 8.21
C PHE A 252 7.17 -5.98 9.70
N ALA A 253 5.89 -5.98 10.03
CA ALA A 253 5.41 -5.99 11.40
C ALA A 253 5.82 -7.27 12.14
N GLU A 254 5.75 -8.44 11.50
CA GLU A 254 6.14 -9.72 12.08
C GLU A 254 7.63 -9.77 12.44
N ASP A 255 8.51 -9.34 11.52
CA ASP A 255 9.94 -9.27 11.80
C ASP A 255 10.23 -8.36 13.01
N LEU A 256 9.60 -7.18 13.06
CA LEU A 256 9.78 -6.25 14.17
C LEU A 256 9.24 -6.78 15.50
N ILE A 257 8.11 -7.50 15.49
CA ILE A 257 7.58 -8.18 16.68
C ILE A 257 8.58 -9.21 17.20
N ILE A 258 9.15 -10.03 16.31
CA ILE A 258 10.17 -11.01 16.66
C ILE A 258 11.42 -10.33 17.21
N PHE A 259 11.91 -9.29 16.55
CA PHE A 259 13.13 -8.59 16.96
C PHE A 259 12.96 -7.83 18.28
N ASN A 260 11.75 -7.34 18.57
CA ASN A 260 11.41 -6.65 19.83
C ASN A 260 11.04 -7.61 20.97
N SER A 261 10.91 -8.93 20.72
CA SER A 261 10.55 -9.88 21.75
C SER A 261 11.61 -9.97 22.85
N GLY A 262 11.22 -10.36 24.08
CA GLY A 262 12.14 -10.53 25.19
C GLY A 262 13.23 -11.59 24.93
N GLU A 263 12.93 -12.60 24.10
CA GLU A 263 13.87 -13.65 23.71
C GLU A 263 14.92 -13.15 22.72
N SER A 264 14.56 -12.29 21.77
CA SER A 264 15.47 -11.69 20.79
C SER A 264 16.22 -10.50 21.40
N GLY A 265 15.47 -9.48 21.86
CA GLY A 265 16.03 -8.24 22.41
C GLY A 265 16.90 -7.46 21.41
N PHE A 266 16.62 -7.58 20.11
CA PHE A 266 17.43 -6.97 19.06
C PHE A 266 17.14 -5.49 18.85
N LEU A 267 15.92 -5.08 19.15
CA LEU A 267 15.51 -3.69 19.10
C LEU A 267 14.45 -3.37 20.16
N GLU A 268 14.26 -2.09 20.41
CA GLU A 268 13.19 -1.58 21.25
C GLU A 268 12.37 -0.57 20.46
N MET A 269 11.03 -0.74 20.48
CA MET A 269 10.10 0.23 19.92
C MET A 269 9.81 1.34 20.93
N SER A 270 9.59 2.54 20.43
CA SER A 270 9.23 3.71 21.24
C SER A 270 7.88 3.52 21.97
N ASP A 271 7.73 4.18 23.11
CA ASP A 271 6.48 4.24 23.87
C ASP A 271 5.30 4.81 23.06
N ARG A 272 5.58 5.56 22.00
CA ARG A 272 4.58 6.16 21.11
C ARG A 272 3.79 5.14 20.28
N VAL A 273 4.32 3.94 20.12
CA VAL A 273 3.76 2.88 19.24
C VAL A 273 3.58 1.55 19.96
N THR A 274 3.71 1.58 21.28
CA THR A 274 3.57 0.40 22.15
C THR A 274 2.54 0.69 23.24
N SER A 275 2.05 -0.36 23.91
CA SER A 275 1.17 -0.21 25.07
C SER A 275 1.65 -1.02 26.25
N GLY A 276 1.24 -0.60 27.45
CA GLY A 276 1.50 -1.33 28.69
C GLY A 276 0.45 -2.39 28.99
N SER A 277 0.66 -3.12 30.07
CA SER A 277 -0.33 -4.04 30.64
C SER A 277 -0.97 -3.46 31.88
N SER A 278 -2.30 -3.56 32.04
CA SER A 278 -3.01 -3.17 33.25
C SER A 278 -2.66 -4.03 34.46
N LEU A 279 -2.10 -5.22 34.25
CA LEU A 279 -1.75 -6.19 35.31
C LEU A 279 -0.24 -6.27 35.51
N MET A 280 0.54 -6.19 34.45
CA MET A 280 2.01 -6.41 34.48
C MET A 280 2.74 -5.12 34.19
N PRO A 281 3.25 -4.38 35.21
CA PRO A 281 3.81 -3.03 35.03
C PRO A 281 5.07 -3.00 34.14
N GLN A 282 5.78 -4.10 34.01
CA GLN A 282 7.00 -4.21 33.20
C GLN A 282 6.74 -4.50 31.71
N LYS A 283 5.50 -4.84 31.34
CA LYS A 283 5.19 -5.32 30.01
C LYS A 283 4.97 -4.15 29.03
N LYS A 284 5.62 -4.25 27.87
CA LYS A 284 5.53 -3.31 26.76
C LYS A 284 5.18 -4.09 25.49
N ASN A 285 3.96 -3.89 24.96
CA ASN A 285 3.43 -4.67 23.84
C ASN A 285 3.66 -3.93 22.51
N PRO A 286 3.98 -4.64 21.41
CA PRO A 286 4.17 -4.06 20.09
C PRO A 286 2.85 -3.87 19.33
N ASP A 287 1.83 -3.24 19.97
CA ASP A 287 0.45 -3.19 19.46
C ASP A 287 0.34 -2.59 18.05
N ALA A 288 1.16 -1.59 17.72
CA ALA A 288 1.18 -1.00 16.39
C ALA A 288 1.48 -2.05 15.31
N CYS A 289 2.51 -2.86 15.53
CA CYS A 289 2.88 -3.93 14.59
C CYS A 289 1.83 -5.05 14.57
N GLU A 290 1.26 -5.43 15.72
CA GLU A 290 0.20 -6.43 15.78
C GLU A 290 -1.06 -5.99 15.01
N LEU A 291 -1.42 -4.71 15.13
CA LEU A 291 -2.56 -4.15 14.40
C LEU A 291 -2.29 -4.06 12.88
N ILE A 292 -1.09 -3.68 12.45
CA ILE A 292 -0.71 -3.71 11.02
C ILE A 292 -0.87 -5.14 10.49
N ARG A 293 -0.32 -6.13 11.18
CA ARG A 293 -0.44 -7.54 10.82
C ARG A 293 -1.90 -8.00 10.75
N GLY A 294 -2.71 -7.66 11.75
CA GLY A 294 -4.12 -8.04 11.82
C GLY A 294 -5.01 -7.40 10.75
N LYS A 295 -4.77 -6.12 10.42
CA LYS A 295 -5.56 -5.37 9.46
C LYS A 295 -5.40 -5.84 8.01
N SER A 296 -4.37 -6.62 7.67
CA SER A 296 -4.20 -7.21 6.34
C SER A 296 -5.38 -8.06 5.90
N GLY A 297 -5.98 -8.83 6.83
CA GLY A 297 -7.16 -9.65 6.53
C GLY A 297 -8.39 -8.84 6.13
N ARG A 298 -8.55 -7.61 6.65
CA ARG A 298 -9.63 -6.69 6.29
C ARG A 298 -9.54 -6.26 4.82
N VAL A 299 -8.35 -5.91 4.36
CA VAL A 299 -8.10 -5.51 2.97
C VAL A 299 -8.26 -6.69 2.00
N PHE A 300 -7.77 -7.88 2.39
CA PHE A 300 -7.98 -9.11 1.60
C PHE A 300 -9.46 -9.46 1.47
N GLY A 301 -10.24 -9.25 2.56
CA GLY A 301 -11.69 -9.45 2.55
C GLY A 301 -12.41 -8.53 1.57
N ALA A 302 -12.02 -7.26 1.47
CA ALA A 302 -12.60 -6.30 0.53
C ALA A 302 -12.36 -6.72 -0.94
N LEU A 303 -11.15 -7.16 -1.29
CA LEU A 303 -10.83 -7.67 -2.62
C LEU A 303 -11.69 -8.91 -2.97
N ASN A 304 -11.73 -9.89 -2.08
CA ASN A 304 -12.52 -11.11 -2.29
C ASN A 304 -14.02 -10.81 -2.39
N GLY A 305 -14.53 -9.92 -1.56
CA GLY A 305 -15.92 -9.48 -1.58
C GLY A 305 -16.31 -8.91 -2.94
N LEU A 306 -15.55 -7.95 -3.46
CA LEU A 306 -15.85 -7.31 -4.73
C LEU A 306 -15.70 -8.27 -5.93
N LEU A 307 -14.66 -9.11 -5.97
CA LEU A 307 -14.52 -10.16 -6.99
C LEU A 307 -15.76 -11.09 -6.99
N THR A 308 -16.25 -11.44 -5.82
CA THR A 308 -17.43 -12.31 -5.67
C THR A 308 -18.70 -11.60 -6.12
N THR A 309 -18.86 -10.32 -5.82
CA THR A 309 -20.00 -9.52 -6.27
C THR A 309 -20.05 -9.42 -7.79
N LEU A 310 -18.93 -9.10 -8.43
CA LEU A 310 -18.89 -8.83 -9.87
C LEU A 310 -18.94 -10.07 -10.77
N LYS A 311 -18.46 -11.22 -10.30
CA LYS A 311 -18.19 -12.45 -11.11
C LYS A 311 -19.34 -13.00 -11.95
N GLY A 312 -20.54 -12.64 -11.74
CA GLY A 312 -21.71 -13.19 -12.46
C GLY A 312 -22.68 -12.14 -12.92
N LEU A 313 -22.34 -10.85 -12.78
CA LEU A 313 -23.21 -9.76 -13.19
C LEU A 313 -23.25 -9.67 -14.73
N PRO A 314 -24.42 -9.43 -15.32
CA PRO A 314 -24.51 -9.03 -16.71
C PRO A 314 -23.89 -7.64 -16.91
N LEU A 315 -23.57 -7.31 -18.17
CA LEU A 315 -23.00 -6.00 -18.52
C LEU A 315 -23.91 -4.83 -18.15
N ALA A 316 -23.40 -3.64 -18.29
CA ALA A 316 -23.96 -2.36 -17.85
C ALA A 316 -23.96 -2.24 -16.31
N TYR A 317 -25.04 -1.78 -15.73
CA TYR A 317 -25.14 -1.51 -14.30
C TYR A 317 -26.24 -2.35 -13.64
N ASN A 318 -25.91 -2.94 -12.51
CA ASN A 318 -26.85 -3.58 -11.59
C ASN A 318 -26.63 -3.00 -10.20
N LYS A 319 -27.66 -2.96 -9.35
CA LYS A 319 -27.58 -2.36 -8.01
C LYS A 319 -26.53 -3.04 -7.12
N ASP A 320 -26.18 -4.29 -7.40
CA ASP A 320 -25.07 -5.03 -6.78
C ASP A 320 -23.76 -4.24 -6.82
N MET A 321 -23.53 -3.45 -7.85
CA MET A 321 -22.33 -2.60 -7.99
C MET A 321 -22.24 -1.49 -6.94
N GLN A 322 -23.29 -1.25 -6.13
CA GLN A 322 -23.20 -0.34 -4.99
C GLN A 322 -22.22 -0.85 -3.92
N GLU A 323 -22.02 -2.18 -3.86
CA GLU A 323 -21.06 -2.84 -2.98
C GLU A 323 -19.59 -2.55 -3.33
N ASP A 324 -19.33 -1.89 -4.44
CA ASP A 324 -17.98 -1.47 -4.85
C ASP A 324 -17.38 -0.41 -3.92
N LYS A 325 -18.19 0.33 -3.15
CA LYS A 325 -17.78 1.55 -2.44
C LYS A 325 -17.29 1.30 -1.00
N GLU A 326 -18.12 0.65 -0.17
CA GLU A 326 -17.78 0.48 1.26
C GLU A 326 -16.45 -0.26 1.43
N GLY A 327 -16.23 -1.32 0.64
CA GLY A 327 -15.01 -2.12 0.68
C GLY A 327 -13.76 -1.36 0.25
N ILE A 328 -13.83 -0.56 -0.82
CA ILE A 328 -12.65 0.20 -1.29
C ILE A 328 -12.34 1.36 -0.35
N PHE A 329 -13.33 2.09 0.15
CA PHE A 329 -13.12 3.18 1.08
C PHE A 329 -12.42 2.69 2.34
N ASP A 330 -12.94 1.63 2.95
CA ASP A 330 -12.37 1.02 4.15
C ASP A 330 -10.96 0.44 3.92
N ALA A 331 -10.75 -0.23 2.80
CA ALA A 331 -9.46 -0.85 2.47
C ALA A 331 -8.35 0.18 2.25
N LEU A 332 -8.62 1.27 1.49
CA LEU A 332 -7.60 2.28 1.22
C LEU A 332 -7.31 3.15 2.45
N GLU A 333 -8.32 3.51 3.25
CA GLU A 333 -8.14 4.18 4.55
C GLU A 333 -7.31 3.31 5.51
N THR A 334 -7.60 2.00 5.55
CA THR A 334 -6.84 1.04 6.37
C THR A 334 -5.39 0.92 5.90
N TRP A 335 -5.15 0.82 4.59
CA TRP A 335 -3.81 0.73 4.02
C TRP A 335 -3.00 2.00 4.30
N GLN A 336 -3.59 3.18 4.06
CA GLN A 336 -2.97 4.47 4.36
C GLN A 336 -2.56 4.56 5.83
N ALA A 337 -3.47 4.25 6.75
CA ALA A 337 -3.19 4.26 8.18
C ALA A 337 -2.06 3.27 8.56
N CYS A 338 -2.00 2.09 7.94
CA CYS A 338 -0.93 1.12 8.19
C CYS A 338 0.43 1.61 7.68
N LEU A 339 0.49 2.33 6.54
CA LEU A 339 1.72 2.96 6.05
C LEU A 339 2.21 4.05 7.01
N GLU A 340 1.30 4.91 7.50
CA GLU A 340 1.61 5.97 8.46
C GLU A 340 2.12 5.40 9.80
N ILE A 341 1.49 4.34 10.30
CA ILE A 341 1.93 3.70 11.54
C ILE A 341 3.25 2.96 11.34
N ALA A 342 3.49 2.33 10.19
CA ALA A 342 4.77 1.68 9.87
C ALA A 342 5.92 2.70 9.82
N GLU A 343 5.69 3.89 9.25
CA GLU A 343 6.64 5.01 9.30
C GLU A 343 6.91 5.44 10.76
N LEU A 344 5.85 5.62 11.55
CA LEU A 344 5.96 6.05 12.94
C LEU A 344 6.71 5.04 13.82
N VAL A 345 6.55 3.74 13.58
CA VAL A 345 7.31 2.68 14.28
C VAL A 345 8.81 2.85 14.09
N LEU A 346 9.25 3.31 12.92
CA LEU A 346 10.67 3.50 12.61
C LEU A 346 11.25 4.82 13.14
N VAL A 347 10.44 5.79 13.58
CA VAL A 347 10.93 7.13 13.97
C VAL A 347 11.92 7.08 15.12
N ASP A 348 11.63 6.31 16.16
CA ASP A 348 12.42 6.25 17.38
C ASP A 348 12.85 4.81 17.71
N ILE A 349 13.01 3.96 16.69
CA ILE A 349 13.42 2.56 16.88
C ILE A 349 14.86 2.50 17.36
N GLN A 350 15.11 1.75 18.41
CA GLN A 350 16.44 1.58 19.01
C GLN A 350 16.98 0.19 18.71
N VAL A 351 18.06 0.09 17.94
CA VAL A 351 18.72 -1.18 17.67
C VAL A 351 19.74 -1.48 18.78
N ASN A 352 19.59 -2.62 19.42
CA ASN A 352 20.56 -3.10 20.42
C ASN A 352 21.74 -3.77 19.70
N THR A 353 22.70 -2.96 19.29
CA THR A 353 23.85 -3.39 18.47
C THR A 353 24.76 -4.41 19.17
N GLU A 354 24.86 -4.37 20.51
CA GLU A 354 25.59 -5.37 21.29
C GLU A 354 24.90 -6.73 21.21
N ARG A 355 23.61 -6.76 21.50
CA ARG A 355 22.80 -7.98 21.48
C ARG A 355 22.68 -8.60 20.09
N THR A 356 22.48 -7.78 19.07
CA THR A 356 22.40 -8.27 17.68
C THR A 356 23.73 -8.84 17.21
N ARG A 357 24.84 -8.19 17.56
CA ARG A 357 26.19 -8.67 17.23
C ARG A 357 26.51 -9.99 17.94
N GLU A 358 26.23 -10.08 19.25
CA GLU A 358 26.38 -11.34 20.00
C GLU A 358 25.58 -12.47 19.36
N ALA A 359 24.32 -12.21 19.01
CA ALA A 359 23.46 -13.21 18.38
C ALA A 359 23.96 -13.62 16.97
N ALA A 360 24.56 -12.71 16.21
CA ALA A 360 25.14 -13.00 14.89
C ALA A 360 26.39 -13.89 14.95
N GLN A 361 27.15 -13.84 16.07
CA GLN A 361 28.29 -14.70 16.30
C GLN A 361 27.91 -16.12 16.73
N GLN A 362 26.68 -16.31 17.23
CA GLN A 362 26.24 -17.61 17.70
C GLN A 362 25.70 -18.48 16.55
N GLY A 363 25.64 -19.80 16.78
CA GLY A 363 25.01 -20.75 15.86
C GLY A 363 25.90 -21.15 14.68
N TYR A 364 27.19 -20.94 14.78
CA TYR A 364 28.15 -21.34 13.75
C TYR A 364 27.90 -20.70 12.39
N ALA A 365 27.42 -19.44 12.39
CA ALA A 365 27.04 -18.71 11.18
C ALA A 365 28.22 -18.55 10.19
N ASN A 366 29.45 -18.66 10.68
CA ASN A 366 30.70 -18.61 9.93
C ASN A 366 31.17 -20.00 9.36
N ALA A 367 30.36 -21.04 9.51
CA ALA A 367 30.72 -22.36 8.96
C ALA A 367 30.82 -22.35 7.42
N THR A 368 30.03 -21.54 6.74
CA THR A 368 30.11 -21.37 5.29
C THR A 368 31.44 -20.79 4.86
N GLU A 369 32.02 -19.87 5.63
CA GLU A 369 33.33 -19.25 5.39
C GLU A 369 34.45 -20.29 5.49
N LEU A 370 34.34 -21.25 6.41
CA LEU A 370 35.28 -22.37 6.52
C LEU A 370 35.18 -23.31 5.31
N ALA A 371 33.95 -23.56 4.81
CA ALA A 371 33.78 -24.38 3.60
C ALA A 371 34.38 -23.68 2.36
N ASP A 372 34.12 -22.39 2.18
CA ASP A 372 34.67 -21.59 1.10
C ASP A 372 36.22 -21.49 1.19
N TYR A 373 36.75 -21.41 2.42
CA TYR A 373 38.21 -21.45 2.65
C TYR A 373 38.81 -22.77 2.16
N LEU A 374 38.22 -23.91 2.47
CA LEU A 374 38.70 -25.21 2.00
C LEU A 374 38.57 -25.33 0.48
N VAL A 375 37.50 -24.79 -0.12
CA VAL A 375 37.34 -24.74 -1.57
C VAL A 375 38.48 -23.92 -2.22
N ALA A 376 38.82 -22.79 -1.64
CA ALA A 376 39.96 -21.99 -2.11
C ALA A 376 41.32 -22.72 -2.00
N LYS A 377 41.44 -23.70 -1.09
CA LYS A 377 42.57 -24.60 -0.97
C LYS A 377 42.50 -25.85 -1.87
N GLY A 378 41.50 -25.92 -2.76
CA GLY A 378 41.34 -26.97 -3.77
C GLY A 378 40.45 -28.15 -3.36
N VAL A 379 39.78 -28.10 -2.21
CA VAL A 379 38.86 -29.14 -1.76
C VAL A 379 37.52 -28.97 -2.49
N PRO A 380 36.97 -30.03 -3.11
CA PRO A 380 35.65 -29.94 -3.72
C PRO A 380 34.57 -29.50 -2.72
N PHE A 381 33.63 -28.62 -3.12
CA PHE A 381 32.65 -28.02 -2.21
C PHE A 381 31.84 -29.03 -1.36
N ARG A 382 31.41 -30.15 -1.96
CA ARG A 382 30.66 -31.18 -1.20
C ARG A 382 31.48 -31.85 -0.13
N GLU A 383 32.77 -32.06 -0.38
CA GLU A 383 33.73 -32.59 0.59
C GLU A 383 34.04 -31.54 1.67
N ALA A 384 34.30 -30.29 1.28
CA ALA A 384 34.48 -29.17 2.20
C ALA A 384 33.31 -29.02 3.14
N HIS A 385 32.05 -29.09 2.62
CA HIS A 385 30.84 -29.03 3.41
C HIS A 385 30.75 -30.17 4.44
N HIS A 386 31.13 -31.40 4.06
CA HIS A 386 31.15 -32.54 4.98
C HIS A 386 32.18 -32.34 6.11
N ILE A 387 33.41 -31.99 5.76
CA ILE A 387 34.49 -31.68 6.70
C ILE A 387 34.08 -30.61 7.71
N VAL A 388 33.45 -29.52 7.21
CA VAL A 388 32.95 -28.43 8.07
C VAL A 388 31.83 -28.89 8.99
N GLY A 389 30.94 -29.76 8.49
CA GLY A 389 29.89 -30.37 9.31
C GLY A 389 30.46 -31.14 10.51
N GLU A 390 31.52 -31.93 10.29
CA GLU A 390 32.25 -32.66 11.36
C GLU A 390 32.92 -31.70 12.35
N ALA A 391 33.55 -30.63 11.85
CA ALA A 391 34.16 -29.60 12.69
C ALA A 391 33.13 -28.87 13.56
N VAL A 392 31.96 -28.57 13.02
CA VAL A 392 30.85 -27.96 13.76
C VAL A 392 30.34 -28.91 14.84
N VAL A 393 30.13 -30.20 14.55
CA VAL A 393 29.73 -31.19 15.55
C VAL A 393 30.74 -31.29 16.69
N TYR A 394 32.03 -31.26 16.35
CA TYR A 394 33.09 -31.25 17.34
C TYR A 394 33.07 -30.00 18.22
N ALA A 395 32.93 -28.83 17.62
CA ALA A 395 32.83 -27.55 18.34
C ALA A 395 31.59 -27.50 19.28
N ILE A 396 30.44 -28.02 18.83
CA ILE A 396 29.24 -28.19 19.65
C ILE A 396 29.54 -29.07 20.87
N GLY A 397 30.21 -30.21 20.68
CA GLY A 397 30.59 -31.10 21.76
C GLY A 397 31.50 -30.45 22.82
N LYS A 398 32.35 -29.51 22.39
CA LYS A 398 33.21 -28.70 23.24
C LYS A 398 32.53 -27.45 23.83
N LYS A 399 31.30 -27.11 23.37
CA LYS A 399 30.59 -25.87 23.70
C LYS A 399 31.44 -24.61 23.37
N GLN A 400 32.12 -24.61 22.24
CA GLN A 400 32.98 -23.53 21.76
C GLN A 400 32.56 -23.09 20.35
N PRO A 401 32.75 -21.82 19.97
CA PRO A 401 32.61 -21.40 18.58
C PRO A 401 33.75 -21.93 17.72
N LEU A 402 33.60 -21.92 16.38
CA LEU A 402 34.62 -22.42 15.46
C LEU A 402 35.95 -21.69 15.61
N GLU A 403 35.91 -20.38 15.76
CA GLU A 403 37.11 -19.54 15.91
C GLU A 403 37.89 -19.77 17.19
N ALA A 404 37.34 -20.50 18.15
CA ALA A 404 38.05 -20.89 19.38
C ALA A 404 38.75 -22.26 19.28
N LEU A 405 38.58 -23.00 18.18
CA LEU A 405 39.30 -24.21 17.94
C LEU A 405 40.77 -23.92 17.61
N THR A 406 41.69 -24.72 18.15
CA THR A 406 43.13 -24.63 17.82
C THR A 406 43.40 -25.17 16.42
N ILE A 407 44.51 -24.78 15.83
CA ILE A 407 44.94 -25.31 14.52
C ILE A 407 45.13 -26.84 14.58
N ALA A 408 45.64 -27.39 15.65
CA ALA A 408 45.79 -28.83 15.81
C ALA A 408 44.41 -29.56 15.82
N GLU A 409 43.36 -28.91 16.29
CA GLU A 409 42.02 -29.45 16.23
C GLU A 409 41.43 -29.32 14.82
N PHE A 410 41.58 -28.17 14.16
CA PHE A 410 41.15 -28.01 12.76
C PHE A 410 41.87 -29.02 11.82
N GLN A 411 43.14 -29.29 12.03
CA GLN A 411 43.89 -30.22 11.21
C GLN A 411 43.51 -31.68 11.39
N GLN A 412 42.72 -32.02 12.43
CA GLN A 412 42.08 -33.34 12.53
C GLN A 412 41.03 -33.56 11.42
N PHE A 413 40.42 -32.51 10.94
CA PHE A 413 39.41 -32.58 9.87
C PHE A 413 40.05 -32.43 8.48
N HIS A 414 40.99 -31.50 8.31
CA HIS A 414 41.74 -31.37 7.05
C HIS A 414 43.13 -30.72 7.25
N ALA A 415 44.14 -31.38 6.74
CA ALA A 415 45.56 -30.97 6.94
C ALA A 415 45.91 -29.60 6.32
N SER A 416 45.14 -29.11 5.34
CA SER A 416 45.38 -27.80 4.70
C SER A 416 44.91 -26.61 5.52
N ILE A 417 44.25 -26.83 6.66
CA ILE A 417 43.80 -25.73 7.52
C ILE A 417 45.01 -25.21 8.30
N ASP A 418 45.27 -23.91 8.21
CA ASP A 418 46.36 -23.23 8.84
C ASP A 418 45.89 -21.94 9.54
N ASN A 419 46.81 -21.18 10.15
CA ASN A 419 46.53 -19.96 10.92
C ASN A 419 45.74 -18.86 10.12
N ASP A 420 45.77 -18.91 8.81
CA ASP A 420 45.02 -18.04 7.91
C ASP A 420 43.50 -18.29 7.96
N VAL A 421 43.03 -19.32 8.65
CA VAL A 421 41.60 -19.59 8.86
C VAL A 421 40.93 -18.57 9.81
N TYR A 422 41.64 -18.11 10.86
CA TYR A 422 41.02 -17.26 11.88
C TYR A 422 40.46 -15.92 11.36
N PRO A 423 41.24 -15.14 10.56
CA PRO A 423 40.67 -13.92 9.97
C PRO A 423 39.43 -14.18 9.12
N ILE A 424 39.34 -15.35 8.49
CA ILE A 424 38.24 -15.73 7.62
C ILE A 424 36.96 -16.04 8.40
N LEU A 425 37.08 -16.55 9.61
CA LEU A 425 35.98 -16.89 10.51
C LEU A 425 35.43 -15.68 11.26
N SER A 426 36.03 -14.49 11.11
CA SER A 426 35.52 -13.28 11.74
C SER A 426 34.14 -12.87 11.18
N LEU A 427 33.34 -12.23 12.02
CA LEU A 427 32.00 -11.72 11.63
C LEU A 427 32.11 -10.71 10.49
N GLU A 428 33.16 -9.87 10.51
CA GLU A 428 33.47 -8.90 9.46
C GLU A 428 33.74 -9.59 8.12
N SER A 429 34.51 -10.64 8.10
CA SER A 429 34.81 -11.43 6.90
C SER A 429 33.54 -12.06 6.31
N CYS A 430 32.60 -12.50 7.16
CA CYS A 430 31.32 -13.04 6.71
C CYS A 430 30.51 -12.01 5.90
N LEU A 431 30.54 -10.72 6.29
CA LEU A 431 29.87 -9.64 5.57
C LEU A 431 30.65 -9.22 4.32
N GLU A 432 31.98 -8.99 4.44
CA GLU A 432 32.83 -8.47 3.38
C GLU A 432 32.86 -9.36 2.13
N LYS A 433 32.85 -10.68 2.31
CA LYS A 433 32.87 -11.64 1.20
C LYS A 433 31.59 -11.65 0.34
N ARG A 434 30.46 -11.14 0.82
CA ARG A 434 29.20 -11.10 0.10
C ARG A 434 29.12 -9.89 -0.84
N CYS A 435 30.12 -9.73 -1.72
CA CYS A 435 30.36 -8.55 -2.56
C CYS A 435 29.58 -8.54 -3.89
N ALA A 436 28.82 -9.58 -4.21
CA ALA A 436 27.91 -9.59 -5.37
C ALA A 436 26.86 -8.49 -5.25
N LYS A 437 26.34 -7.99 -6.38
CA LYS A 437 25.26 -7.00 -6.39
C LYS A 437 24.06 -7.51 -5.57
N GLY A 438 23.58 -6.69 -4.64
CA GLY A 438 22.51 -7.06 -3.70
C GLY A 438 22.97 -7.87 -2.48
N GLY A 439 24.27 -8.15 -2.35
CA GLY A 439 24.84 -8.78 -1.16
C GLY A 439 24.98 -7.82 0.01
N VAL A 440 25.29 -8.37 1.18
CA VAL A 440 25.37 -7.64 2.46
C VAL A 440 26.71 -6.96 2.71
N ASN A 441 27.65 -7.05 1.78
CA ASN A 441 28.94 -6.33 1.89
C ASN A 441 28.68 -4.84 2.18
N PRO A 442 29.39 -4.20 3.13
CA PRO A 442 29.14 -2.81 3.53
C PRO A 442 29.10 -1.82 2.36
N GLN A 443 30.02 -1.97 1.38
CA GLN A 443 30.02 -1.13 0.19
C GLN A 443 28.73 -1.33 -0.66
N ARG A 444 28.25 -2.57 -0.79
CA ARG A 444 27.01 -2.86 -1.54
C ARG A 444 25.76 -2.29 -0.86
N VAL A 445 25.74 -2.33 0.47
CA VAL A 445 24.64 -1.71 1.25
C VAL A 445 24.68 -0.19 1.08
N ALA A 446 25.86 0.43 1.18
CA ALA A 446 26.02 1.87 0.95
C ALA A 446 25.61 2.29 -0.50
N GLU A 447 25.97 1.52 -1.51
CA GLU A 447 25.55 1.72 -2.90
C GLU A 447 24.02 1.63 -3.05
N ALA A 448 23.37 0.67 -2.38
CA ALA A 448 21.92 0.51 -2.41
C ALA A 448 21.21 1.71 -1.74
N ILE A 449 21.71 2.18 -0.60
CA ILE A 449 21.21 3.38 0.09
C ILE A 449 21.35 4.62 -0.81
N ALA A 450 22.52 4.81 -1.44
CA ALA A 450 22.74 5.94 -2.34
C ALA A 450 21.82 5.90 -3.57
N ALA A 451 21.61 4.72 -4.16
CA ALA A 451 20.69 4.53 -5.27
C ALA A 451 19.23 4.82 -4.88
N ALA A 452 18.81 4.39 -3.69
CA ALA A 452 17.49 4.67 -3.15
C ALA A 452 17.26 6.17 -2.94
N LYS A 453 18.24 6.88 -2.36
CA LYS A 453 18.19 8.35 -2.20
C LYS A 453 18.06 9.07 -3.54
N ALA A 454 18.82 8.65 -4.55
CA ALA A 454 18.74 9.22 -5.89
C ALA A 454 17.37 8.97 -6.54
N ASN A 455 16.80 7.77 -6.37
CA ASN A 455 15.46 7.43 -6.86
C ASN A 455 14.37 8.27 -6.17
N LEU A 456 14.45 8.44 -4.85
CA LEU A 456 13.51 9.28 -4.09
C LEU A 456 13.56 10.75 -4.52
N ALA A 457 14.75 11.28 -4.79
CA ALA A 457 14.93 12.67 -5.23
C ALA A 457 14.49 12.92 -6.68
N SER A 458 14.35 11.88 -7.52
CA SER A 458 14.02 12.01 -8.94
C SER A 458 12.52 11.93 -9.26
N LYS A 459 11.71 11.61 -8.29
CA LYS A 459 10.25 11.39 -8.43
C LYS A 459 9.47 12.33 -7.55
#